data_bc0397dd8a2e779ed384aed39ed8d230
#
_entry.id   bc0397dd8a2e779ed384aed39ed8d230
#
_cell.length_a   1.000
_cell.length_b   1.000
_cell.length_c   1.000
_cell.angle_alpha   90.00
_cell.angle_beta   90.00
_cell.angle_gamma   90.00
#
_symmetry.space_group_name_H-M   'P 1'
#
loop_
_entity.id
_entity.type
_entity.pdbx_description
1 polymer ?
#
loop_
_entity_poly.entity_id
_entity_poly.type
_entity_poly.pdbx_seq_one_letter_code
_entity_poly.pdbx_strand_id
1 'polypeptide(L)'
;MKRTYIILLAFATLLLPGCGVSKLYTQYEREGVEFVDSLYRRLPDLKQDSTSIASLAWTDFFDDPILQEWIRLGIEHNTDLAVARLRVEQAQASLWEAGRAFFPGASVSFSTSGGFPGNGTQTFRMAPTFSWEADIFGKVANSKRRAAAALEQSDAYRQAVQAQLVATIAESYYRLLMLDEQLAISERTLKTWEENISTLEALKRAGKTNEAAVLQAKANRLDVQNNVYNLYQKIFEAENSFAALLGTVPFKIKRGKLGEQTFQHDYFSGGVPAAILSNRPDVRQAEMALAQAFYATNISRASFYPRLNLTGDMFNPAGFILQLTASLSQHLYAKGVNKANLRRAEAEQSIATYQFRQSLLDAGVEVNNALIAVKTASSRMKIDRKQIVHLQAAVWNTQLLMKHGNANYLEVLSAQQKLLQAELAEVSDQFEEIRNIINLYHALGGGYNL
;
A
#
# COMPACT_ATOMS: atom_id res chain seq x y z
N MET A 1 -33.09 -56.87 16.07
CA MET A 1 -33.00 -55.57 16.74
C MET A 1 -31.78 -55.46 17.69
N LYS A 2 -31.52 -56.38 18.64
CA LYS A 2 -30.35 -56.21 19.57
C LYS A 2 -28.98 -56.20 18.88
N ARG A 3 -28.76 -56.94 17.81
CA ARG A 3 -27.48 -56.97 17.04
C ARG A 3 -27.20 -55.64 16.28
N THR A 4 -28.25 -54.99 15.78
CA THR A 4 -28.11 -53.69 15.08
C THR A 4 -27.72 -52.56 16.04
N TYR A 5 -28.23 -52.58 17.30
CA TYR A 5 -27.86 -51.61 18.34
C TYR A 5 -26.40 -51.79 18.80
N ILE A 6 -25.92 -53.04 18.89
CA ILE A 6 -24.52 -53.33 19.29
C ILE A 6 -23.56 -52.85 18.19
N ILE A 7 -23.88 -53.02 16.92
CA ILE A 7 -23.08 -52.53 15.79
C ILE A 7 -23.09 -50.99 15.74
N LEU A 8 -24.22 -50.35 16.00
CA LEU A 8 -24.33 -48.90 16.10
C LEU A 8 -23.55 -48.33 17.33
N LEU A 9 -23.59 -49.03 18.46
CA LEU A 9 -22.85 -48.64 19.66
C LEU A 9 -21.34 -48.84 19.48
N ALA A 10 -20.90 -49.94 18.86
CA ALA A 10 -19.50 -50.17 18.50
C ALA A 10 -18.98 -49.17 17.44
N PHE A 11 -19.83 -48.75 16.53
CA PHE A 11 -19.51 -47.70 15.55
C PHE A 11 -19.41 -46.30 16.20
N ALA A 12 -20.28 -46.02 17.19
CA ALA A 12 -20.25 -44.79 17.96
C ALA A 12 -19.00 -44.66 18.85
N THR A 13 -18.51 -45.79 19.40
CA THR A 13 -17.24 -45.80 20.20
C THR A 13 -15.97 -45.69 19.34
N LEU A 14 -15.99 -46.11 18.08
CA LEU A 14 -14.90 -45.91 17.13
C LEU A 14 -14.78 -44.44 16.63
N LEU A 15 -15.81 -43.64 16.89
CA LEU A 15 -15.83 -42.21 16.49
C LEU A 15 -15.26 -41.28 17.57
N LEU A 16 -14.72 -41.80 18.68
CA LEU A 16 -14.14 -41.03 19.78
C LEU A 16 -12.60 -41.12 19.84
N PRO A 17 -11.83 -40.53 18.90
CA PRO A 17 -10.51 -40.08 19.19
C PRO A 17 -10.60 -38.60 19.63
N GLY A 18 -10.92 -38.39 20.91
CA GLY A 18 -11.33 -37.09 21.45
C GLY A 18 -10.32 -35.95 21.46
N CYS A 19 -9.05 -36.17 21.14
CA CYS A 19 -8.05 -35.09 21.19
C CYS A 19 -7.76 -34.41 19.86
N GLY A 20 -8.16 -34.98 18.73
CA GLY A 20 -7.88 -34.37 17.38
C GLY A 20 -9.02 -33.48 16.86
N VAL A 21 -10.26 -33.79 17.26
CA VAL A 21 -11.46 -33.11 16.75
C VAL A 21 -11.60 -31.69 17.28
N SER A 22 -11.22 -31.43 18.53
CA SER A 22 -11.28 -30.07 19.12
C SER A 22 -10.46 -29.06 18.36
N LYS A 23 -9.31 -29.45 17.80
CA LYS A 23 -8.44 -28.58 16.98
C LYS A 23 -9.09 -28.14 15.67
N LEU A 24 -10.09 -28.88 15.15
CA LEU A 24 -10.80 -28.51 13.92
C LEU A 24 -11.74 -27.31 14.10
N TYR A 25 -12.12 -27.01 15.34
CA TYR A 25 -13.04 -25.94 15.69
C TYR A 25 -12.34 -24.71 16.28
N THR A 26 -11.00 -24.77 16.47
CA THR A 26 -10.24 -23.62 16.96
C THR A 26 -10.36 -22.46 15.99
N GLN A 27 -10.49 -21.26 16.53
CA GLN A 27 -10.42 -20.04 15.76
C GLN A 27 -8.96 -19.59 15.69
N TYR A 28 -8.65 -18.82 14.66
CA TYR A 28 -7.36 -18.15 14.59
C TYR A 28 -7.32 -17.08 15.70
N GLU A 29 -6.29 -17.13 16.51
CA GLU A 29 -5.96 -16.12 17.50
C GLU A 29 -4.59 -15.53 17.13
N ARG A 30 -4.48 -14.23 17.21
CA ARG A 30 -3.23 -13.53 16.94
C ARG A 30 -2.18 -13.97 17.96
N GLU A 31 -1.09 -14.54 17.49
CA GLU A 31 0.07 -14.78 18.35
C GLU A 31 0.70 -13.45 18.77
N GLY A 32 0.92 -13.25 20.08
CA GLY A 32 1.66 -12.12 20.59
C GLY A 32 3.08 -12.13 20.04
N VAL A 33 3.51 -11.03 19.42
CA VAL A 33 4.86 -10.94 18.86
C VAL A 33 5.76 -10.23 19.86
N GLU A 34 6.50 -11.00 20.65
CA GLU A 34 7.32 -10.50 21.78
C GLU A 34 8.41 -9.49 21.40
N PHE A 35 8.83 -9.44 20.12
CA PHE A 35 9.92 -8.55 19.69
C PHE A 35 9.46 -7.16 19.24
N VAL A 36 8.15 -6.88 19.19
CA VAL A 36 7.64 -5.57 18.71
C VAL A 36 8.14 -4.44 19.60
N ASP A 37 8.25 -4.64 20.91
CA ASP A 37 8.77 -3.65 21.86
C ASP A 37 10.25 -3.32 21.66
N SER A 38 11.01 -4.21 21.02
CA SER A 38 12.44 -4.02 20.77
C SER A 38 12.78 -3.27 19.48
N LEU A 39 11.82 -3.10 18.57
CA LEU A 39 12.00 -2.42 17.28
C LEU A 39 12.37 -0.94 17.43
N TYR A 40 11.98 -0.29 18.55
CA TYR A 40 12.18 1.15 18.79
C TYR A 40 13.29 1.49 19.80
N ARG A 41 14.15 0.54 20.17
CA ARG A 41 15.17 0.72 21.22
C ARG A 41 16.21 1.83 20.96
N ARG A 42 16.32 2.36 19.74
CA ARG A 42 17.35 3.33 19.33
C ARG A 42 16.92 4.81 19.31
N LEU A 43 15.71 5.14 19.73
CA LEU A 43 15.21 6.52 19.77
C LEU A 43 14.96 6.92 21.23
N PRO A 44 15.98 7.46 21.95
CA PRO A 44 15.93 7.64 23.39
C PRO A 44 14.98 8.74 23.92
N ASP A 45 14.45 9.59 23.05
CA ASP A 45 13.72 10.81 23.47
C ASP A 45 12.21 10.82 23.08
N LEU A 46 11.64 9.69 22.69
CA LEU A 46 10.23 9.64 22.30
C LEU A 46 9.34 9.53 23.55
N LYS A 47 8.67 10.63 23.92
CA LYS A 47 7.60 10.58 24.91
C LYS A 47 6.45 9.73 24.38
N GLN A 48 5.98 8.79 25.19
CA GLN A 48 4.75 8.02 24.92
C GLN A 48 3.54 8.97 25.04
N ASP A 49 3.23 9.70 24.00
CA ASP A 49 1.98 10.42 23.91
C ASP A 49 1.00 9.63 23.06
N SER A 50 -0.23 9.48 23.53
CA SER A 50 -1.21 8.52 23.02
C SER A 50 -1.93 8.96 21.74
N THR A 51 -1.69 10.17 21.26
CA THR A 51 -2.24 10.66 19.99
C THR A 51 -1.28 10.42 18.84
N SER A 52 -1.44 9.29 18.20
CA SER A 52 -0.64 8.95 17.03
C SER A 52 -1.12 9.70 15.79
N ILE A 53 -0.18 10.25 15.02
CA ILE A 53 -0.42 10.79 13.67
C ILE A 53 -1.14 9.77 12.78
N ALA A 54 -0.94 8.48 13.00
CA ALA A 54 -1.61 7.39 12.28
C ALA A 54 -3.13 7.42 12.38
N SER A 55 -3.69 8.01 13.44
CA SER A 55 -5.14 8.13 13.64
C SER A 55 -5.75 9.36 12.99
N LEU A 56 -4.92 10.30 12.52
CA LEU A 56 -5.42 11.50 11.84
C LEU A 56 -5.97 11.13 10.46
N ALA A 57 -7.14 11.66 10.14
CA ALA A 57 -7.62 11.64 8.77
C ALA A 57 -6.67 12.45 7.87
N TRP A 58 -6.53 12.06 6.61
CA TRP A 58 -5.69 12.81 5.69
C TRP A 58 -6.17 14.26 5.49
N THR A 59 -7.46 14.55 5.70
CA THR A 59 -8.05 15.90 5.70
C THR A 59 -7.53 16.78 6.83
N ASP A 60 -7.18 16.18 7.97
CA ASP A 60 -6.65 16.88 9.13
C ASP A 60 -5.11 16.96 9.12
N PHE A 61 -4.49 16.10 8.30
CA PHE A 61 -3.04 16.07 8.13
C PHE A 61 -2.54 17.06 7.09
N PHE A 62 -3.28 17.25 5.99
CA PHE A 62 -2.94 18.20 4.92
C PHE A 62 -3.82 19.45 5.02
N ASP A 63 -3.23 20.60 5.36
CA ASP A 63 -3.95 21.87 5.52
C ASP A 63 -4.26 22.55 4.16
N ASP A 64 -3.56 22.20 3.06
CA ASP A 64 -3.76 22.82 1.74
C ASP A 64 -5.09 22.37 1.10
N PRO A 65 -6.08 23.28 0.94
CA PRO A 65 -7.37 22.92 0.36
C PRO A 65 -7.29 22.49 -1.10
N ILE A 66 -6.27 22.97 -1.85
CA ILE A 66 -6.05 22.58 -3.25
C ILE A 66 -5.58 21.12 -3.29
N LEU A 67 -4.63 20.76 -2.42
CA LEU A 67 -4.17 19.38 -2.30
C LEU A 67 -5.32 18.45 -1.89
N GLN A 68 -6.13 18.85 -0.92
CA GLN A 68 -7.29 18.07 -0.49
C GLN A 68 -8.29 17.80 -1.63
N GLU A 69 -8.50 18.79 -2.50
CA GLU A 69 -9.35 18.63 -3.71
C GLU A 69 -8.77 17.56 -4.65
N TRP A 70 -7.44 17.58 -4.90
CA TRP A 70 -6.77 16.59 -5.73
C TRP A 70 -6.80 15.20 -5.13
N ILE A 71 -6.62 15.07 -3.81
CA ILE A 71 -6.71 13.78 -3.13
C ILE A 71 -8.12 13.20 -3.27
N ARG A 72 -9.18 14.00 -3.07
CA ARG A 72 -10.57 13.54 -3.27
C ARG A 72 -10.81 13.07 -4.70
N LEU A 73 -10.36 13.83 -5.69
CA LEU A 73 -10.50 13.46 -7.10
C LEU A 73 -9.74 12.14 -7.40
N GLY A 74 -8.53 11.99 -6.88
CA GLY A 74 -7.77 10.76 -7.02
C GLY A 74 -8.46 9.55 -6.39
N ILE A 75 -9.00 9.68 -5.18
CA ILE A 75 -9.76 8.61 -4.50
C ILE A 75 -11.01 8.22 -5.32
N GLU A 76 -11.62 9.16 -6.02
CA GLU A 76 -12.82 8.92 -6.83
C GLU A 76 -12.49 8.21 -8.16
N HIS A 77 -11.43 8.64 -8.85
CA HIS A 77 -11.19 8.26 -10.25
C HIS A 77 -9.98 7.35 -10.47
N ASN A 78 -9.10 7.14 -9.46
CA ASN A 78 -7.92 6.33 -9.65
C ASN A 78 -8.27 4.88 -9.99
N THR A 79 -7.68 4.35 -11.06
CA THR A 79 -7.95 3.02 -11.59
C THR A 79 -7.51 1.90 -10.64
N ASP A 80 -6.35 2.03 -9.96
CA ASP A 80 -5.85 1.00 -9.07
C ASP A 80 -6.74 0.86 -7.84
N LEU A 81 -7.25 1.98 -7.31
CA LEU A 81 -8.20 1.97 -6.20
C LEU A 81 -9.57 1.39 -6.64
N ALA A 82 -10.02 1.68 -7.86
CA ALA A 82 -11.23 1.06 -8.41
C ALA A 82 -11.07 -0.47 -8.53
N VAL A 83 -9.93 -0.95 -9.04
CA VAL A 83 -9.60 -2.38 -9.08
C VAL A 83 -9.56 -3.00 -7.68
N ALA A 84 -8.98 -2.29 -6.70
CA ALA A 84 -8.94 -2.76 -5.31
C ALA A 84 -10.35 -2.90 -4.71
N ARG A 85 -11.27 -1.97 -5.00
CA ARG A 85 -12.69 -2.06 -4.58
C ARG A 85 -13.38 -3.28 -5.19
N LEU A 86 -13.18 -3.54 -6.49
CA LEU A 86 -13.75 -4.71 -7.17
C LEU A 86 -13.20 -6.03 -6.60
N ARG A 87 -11.94 -6.08 -6.14
CA ARG A 87 -11.40 -7.25 -5.43
C ARG A 87 -12.11 -7.51 -4.10
N VAL A 88 -12.50 -6.46 -3.37
CA VAL A 88 -13.33 -6.60 -2.16
C VAL A 88 -14.70 -7.20 -2.51
N GLU A 89 -15.35 -6.74 -3.59
CA GLU A 89 -16.62 -7.32 -4.06
C GLU A 89 -16.47 -8.80 -4.45
N GLN A 90 -15.39 -9.19 -5.13
CA GLN A 90 -15.10 -10.59 -5.45
C GLN A 90 -14.95 -11.43 -4.17
N ALA A 91 -14.24 -10.91 -3.16
CA ALA A 91 -14.06 -11.59 -1.88
C ALA A 91 -15.39 -11.71 -1.10
N GLN A 92 -16.26 -10.69 -1.16
CA GLN A 92 -17.62 -10.73 -0.60
C GLN A 92 -18.47 -11.83 -1.26
N ALA A 93 -18.43 -11.93 -2.59
CA ALA A 93 -19.12 -12.97 -3.33
C ALA A 93 -18.61 -14.37 -2.93
N SER A 94 -17.29 -14.55 -2.76
CA SER A 94 -16.70 -15.80 -2.31
C SER A 94 -17.10 -16.16 -0.88
N LEU A 95 -17.19 -15.18 0.02
CA LEU A 95 -17.69 -15.38 1.38
C LEU A 95 -19.19 -15.77 1.38
N TRP A 96 -19.98 -15.10 0.54
CA TRP A 96 -21.40 -15.44 0.38
C TRP A 96 -21.57 -16.89 -0.12
N GLU A 97 -20.79 -17.30 -1.14
CA GLU A 97 -20.76 -18.68 -1.63
C GLU A 97 -20.39 -19.68 -0.54
N ALA A 98 -19.30 -19.43 0.20
CA ALA A 98 -18.88 -20.27 1.32
C ALA A 98 -19.93 -20.35 2.42
N GLY A 99 -20.70 -19.28 2.64
CA GLY A 99 -21.85 -19.27 3.55
C GLY A 99 -23.02 -20.12 3.07
N ARG A 100 -23.25 -20.20 1.75
CA ARG A 100 -24.31 -21.02 1.15
C ARG A 100 -23.98 -22.51 1.13
N ALA A 101 -22.71 -22.89 1.25
CA ALA A 101 -22.29 -24.28 1.37
C ALA A 101 -22.88 -25.03 2.58
N PHE A 102 -23.45 -24.33 3.56
CA PHE A 102 -24.20 -24.93 4.67
C PHE A 102 -25.62 -25.37 4.29
N PHE A 103 -26.12 -24.97 3.14
CA PHE A 103 -27.47 -25.33 2.67
C PHE A 103 -27.42 -26.39 1.58
N PRO A 104 -28.50 -27.19 1.42
CA PRO A 104 -28.56 -28.16 0.33
C PRO A 104 -28.53 -27.47 -1.05
N GLY A 105 -27.74 -28.04 -1.95
CA GLY A 105 -27.74 -27.71 -3.37
C GLY A 105 -28.82 -28.48 -4.12
N ALA A 106 -29.44 -27.83 -5.11
CA ALA A 106 -30.38 -28.47 -6.02
C ALA A 106 -29.84 -28.42 -7.45
N SER A 107 -29.93 -29.52 -8.18
CA SER A 107 -29.57 -29.58 -9.58
C SER A 107 -30.58 -30.41 -10.38
N VAL A 108 -30.69 -30.12 -11.67
CA VAL A 108 -31.52 -30.93 -12.59
C VAL A 108 -30.60 -31.47 -13.66
N SER A 109 -30.53 -32.81 -13.78
CA SER A 109 -29.79 -33.46 -14.82
C SER A 109 -30.72 -33.93 -15.93
N PHE A 110 -30.36 -33.66 -17.17
CA PHE A 110 -31.01 -34.24 -18.36
C PHE A 110 -30.05 -35.26 -18.98
N SER A 111 -30.53 -36.50 -19.09
CA SER A 111 -29.76 -37.54 -19.73
C SER A 111 -30.59 -38.26 -20.80
N THR A 112 -29.95 -38.60 -21.91
CA THR A 112 -30.53 -39.44 -22.93
C THR A 112 -29.69 -40.70 -23.06
N SER A 113 -30.31 -41.84 -23.09
CA SER A 113 -29.65 -43.11 -23.35
C SER A 113 -30.33 -43.82 -24.53
N GLY A 114 -29.54 -44.17 -25.54
CA GLY A 114 -29.95 -44.93 -26.71
C GLY A 114 -28.78 -45.71 -27.28
N GLY A 115 -28.97 -46.98 -27.66
CA GLY A 115 -27.95 -47.78 -28.29
C GLY A 115 -27.81 -47.45 -29.79
N PHE A 116 -26.62 -47.33 -30.31
CA PHE A 116 -26.31 -47.24 -31.73
C PHE A 116 -25.55 -48.52 -32.17
N PRO A 117 -25.95 -49.23 -33.25
CA PRO A 117 -26.97 -48.93 -34.26
C PRO A 117 -28.26 -49.79 -34.08
N GLY A 118 -29.44 -49.16 -34.21
CA GLY A 118 -30.73 -49.79 -34.49
C GLY A 118 -31.59 -50.17 -33.29
N ASN A 119 -32.89 -49.90 -33.39
CA ASN A 119 -34.02 -50.35 -32.57
C ASN A 119 -34.03 -50.18 -31.04
N GLY A 120 -33.18 -49.32 -30.49
CA GLY A 120 -33.26 -48.94 -29.10
C GLY A 120 -34.17 -47.75 -28.88
N THR A 121 -35.17 -47.89 -28.01
CA THR A 121 -35.96 -46.74 -27.50
C THR A 121 -35.04 -45.71 -26.86
N GLN A 122 -35.02 -44.51 -27.45
CA GLN A 122 -34.37 -43.36 -26.79
C GLN A 122 -35.17 -43.02 -25.54
N THR A 123 -34.54 -43.14 -24.39
CA THR A 123 -35.13 -42.74 -23.12
C THR A 123 -34.56 -41.40 -22.72
N PHE A 124 -35.43 -40.41 -22.57
CA PHE A 124 -35.10 -39.12 -21.98
C PHE A 124 -35.40 -39.18 -20.49
N ARG A 125 -34.42 -38.82 -19.68
CA ARG A 125 -34.56 -38.82 -18.23
C ARG A 125 -34.25 -37.41 -17.72
N MET A 126 -35.18 -36.83 -16.98
CA MET A 126 -34.99 -35.60 -16.21
C MET A 126 -34.98 -36.04 -14.74
N ALA A 127 -33.87 -35.76 -14.07
CA ALA A 127 -33.69 -36.11 -12.65
C ALA A 127 -33.30 -34.88 -11.84
N PRO A 128 -34.22 -34.27 -11.09
CA PRO A 128 -33.87 -33.29 -10.07
C PRO A 128 -33.20 -34.01 -8.90
N THR A 129 -32.03 -33.53 -8.50
CA THR A 129 -31.24 -34.07 -7.38
C THR A 129 -30.97 -32.97 -6.37
N PHE A 130 -31.02 -33.34 -5.10
CA PHE A 130 -30.62 -32.52 -3.97
C PHE A 130 -29.38 -33.13 -3.35
N SER A 131 -28.38 -32.32 -3.02
CA SER A 131 -27.18 -32.77 -2.33
C SER A 131 -26.81 -31.83 -1.20
N TRP A 132 -26.46 -32.41 -0.04
CA TRP A 132 -26.02 -31.65 1.13
C TRP A 132 -24.91 -32.40 1.86
N GLU A 133 -23.80 -31.72 2.14
CA GLU A 133 -22.70 -32.22 2.99
C GLU A 133 -22.92 -31.67 4.41
N ALA A 134 -23.21 -32.55 5.37
CA ALA A 134 -23.31 -32.13 6.76
C ALA A 134 -21.91 -31.83 7.35
N ASP A 135 -21.75 -30.66 7.91
CA ASP A 135 -20.45 -30.20 8.45
C ASP A 135 -20.17 -30.72 9.86
N ILE A 136 -20.00 -32.06 9.98
CA ILE A 136 -19.72 -32.71 11.27
C ILE A 136 -18.33 -32.43 11.79
N PHE A 137 -17.34 -32.23 10.89
CA PHE A 137 -15.93 -32.07 11.24
C PHE A 137 -15.39 -30.68 10.89
N GLY A 138 -16.25 -29.69 10.73
CA GLY A 138 -15.90 -28.30 10.60
C GLY A 138 -15.20 -27.91 9.29
N LYS A 139 -15.29 -28.74 8.24
CA LYS A 139 -14.68 -28.46 6.95
C LYS A 139 -15.33 -27.26 6.26
N VAL A 140 -16.66 -27.21 6.22
CA VAL A 140 -17.43 -26.09 5.65
C VAL A 140 -17.28 -24.84 6.51
N ALA A 141 -17.31 -25.00 7.84
CA ALA A 141 -17.09 -23.91 8.78
C ALA A 141 -15.71 -23.26 8.59
N ASN A 142 -14.64 -24.06 8.47
CA ASN A 142 -13.30 -23.55 8.22
C ASN A 142 -13.16 -22.94 6.80
N SER A 143 -13.86 -23.48 5.79
CA SER A 143 -13.91 -22.87 4.45
C SER A 143 -14.55 -21.47 4.49
N LYS A 144 -15.66 -21.29 5.24
CA LYS A 144 -16.28 -19.98 5.44
C LYS A 144 -15.37 -19.02 6.20
N ARG A 145 -14.71 -19.48 7.27
CA ARG A 145 -13.75 -18.66 8.04
C ARG A 145 -12.56 -18.25 7.18
N ARG A 146 -12.06 -19.15 6.33
CA ARG A 146 -11.01 -18.83 5.35
C ARG A 146 -11.47 -17.75 4.37
N ALA A 147 -12.69 -17.85 3.85
CA ALA A 147 -13.26 -16.84 2.97
C ALA A 147 -13.47 -15.50 3.68
N ALA A 148 -13.87 -15.51 4.96
CA ALA A 148 -13.94 -14.29 5.77
C ALA A 148 -12.57 -13.63 5.95
N ALA A 149 -11.53 -14.39 6.26
CA ALA A 149 -10.16 -13.87 6.34
C ALA A 149 -9.66 -13.35 4.98
N ALA A 150 -10.09 -13.96 3.86
CA ALA A 150 -9.76 -13.45 2.52
C ALA A 150 -10.47 -12.11 2.21
N LEU A 151 -11.69 -11.92 2.70
CA LEU A 151 -12.39 -10.64 2.60
C LEU A 151 -11.67 -9.56 3.41
N GLU A 152 -11.28 -9.83 4.64
CA GLU A 152 -10.53 -8.89 5.48
C GLU A 152 -9.16 -8.56 4.86
N GLN A 153 -8.48 -9.55 4.26
CA GLN A 153 -7.24 -9.33 3.51
C GLN A 153 -7.45 -8.39 2.31
N SER A 154 -8.53 -8.60 1.55
CA SER A 154 -8.86 -7.75 0.40
C SER A 154 -9.21 -6.32 0.81
N ASP A 155 -9.91 -6.13 1.94
CA ASP A 155 -10.19 -4.79 2.46
C ASP A 155 -8.92 -4.10 2.97
N ALA A 156 -8.04 -4.81 3.66
CA ALA A 156 -6.73 -4.31 4.07
C ALA A 156 -5.88 -3.91 2.83
N TYR A 157 -5.92 -4.70 1.76
CA TYR A 157 -5.28 -4.35 0.48
C TYR A 157 -5.85 -3.05 -0.10
N ARG A 158 -7.18 -2.88 -0.12
CA ARG A 158 -7.83 -1.65 -0.57
C ARG A 158 -7.38 -0.45 0.26
N GLN A 159 -7.29 -0.60 1.58
CA GLN A 159 -6.81 0.44 2.48
C GLN A 159 -5.34 0.80 2.19
N ALA A 160 -4.48 -0.19 1.94
CA ALA A 160 -3.08 0.04 1.57
C ALA A 160 -2.96 0.81 0.26
N VAL A 161 -3.73 0.43 -0.77
CA VAL A 161 -3.76 1.13 -2.06
C VAL A 161 -4.23 2.57 -1.89
N GLN A 162 -5.25 2.81 -1.07
CA GLN A 162 -5.75 4.17 -0.80
C GLN A 162 -4.70 5.02 -0.07
N ALA A 163 -4.06 4.49 0.99
CA ALA A 163 -3.02 5.19 1.73
C ALA A 163 -1.82 5.55 0.82
N GLN A 164 -1.37 4.60 0.00
CA GLN A 164 -0.32 4.83 -0.99
C GLN A 164 -0.72 5.90 -2.02
N LEU A 165 -1.95 5.86 -2.50
CA LEU A 165 -2.47 6.85 -3.46
C LEU A 165 -2.45 8.26 -2.86
N VAL A 166 -2.94 8.43 -1.63
CA VAL A 166 -2.92 9.72 -0.90
C VAL A 166 -1.50 10.24 -0.75
N ALA A 167 -0.57 9.40 -0.31
CA ALA A 167 0.84 9.77 -0.16
C ALA A 167 1.47 10.16 -1.51
N THR A 168 1.20 9.41 -2.58
CA THR A 168 1.76 9.66 -3.92
C THR A 168 1.19 10.94 -4.55
N ILE A 169 -0.11 11.23 -4.37
CA ILE A 169 -0.72 12.49 -4.82
C ILE A 169 -0.07 13.66 -4.09
N ALA A 170 0.06 13.57 -2.76
CA ALA A 170 0.67 14.63 -1.97
C ALA A 170 2.14 14.86 -2.37
N GLU A 171 2.95 13.80 -2.48
CA GLU A 171 4.36 13.91 -2.93
C GLU A 171 4.45 14.56 -4.32
N SER A 172 3.62 14.12 -5.27
CA SER A 172 3.62 14.64 -6.63
C SER A 172 3.20 16.12 -6.68
N TYR A 173 2.24 16.53 -5.85
CA TYR A 173 1.82 17.92 -5.70
C TYR A 173 2.94 18.80 -5.16
N TYR A 174 3.58 18.42 -4.06
CA TYR A 174 4.69 19.18 -3.49
C TYR A 174 5.93 19.21 -4.39
N ARG A 175 6.14 18.15 -5.18
CA ARG A 175 7.18 18.13 -6.22
C ARG A 175 6.92 19.19 -7.30
N LEU A 176 5.66 19.39 -7.70
CA LEU A 176 5.32 20.48 -8.63
C LEU A 176 5.59 21.85 -8.02
N LEU A 177 5.25 22.08 -6.74
CA LEU A 177 5.57 23.32 -6.03
C LEU A 177 7.07 23.57 -5.95
N MET A 178 7.86 22.54 -5.69
CA MET A 178 9.32 22.61 -5.70
C MET A 178 9.86 23.04 -7.07
N LEU A 179 9.37 22.42 -8.14
CA LEU A 179 9.81 22.73 -9.51
C LEU A 179 9.46 24.17 -9.91
N ASP A 180 8.28 24.65 -9.52
CA ASP A 180 7.88 26.05 -9.77
C ASP A 180 8.78 27.05 -9.03
N GLU A 181 9.15 26.77 -7.78
CA GLU A 181 10.04 27.63 -7.01
C GLU A 181 11.45 27.64 -7.60
N GLN A 182 11.96 26.45 -8.00
CA GLN A 182 13.25 26.36 -8.72
C GLN A 182 13.23 27.13 -10.05
N LEU A 183 12.12 27.08 -10.76
CA LEU A 183 11.93 27.87 -12.00
C LEU A 183 11.96 29.35 -11.71
N ALA A 184 11.20 29.82 -10.69
CA ALA A 184 11.16 31.22 -10.30
C ALA A 184 12.55 31.77 -9.88
N ILE A 185 13.33 30.97 -9.14
CA ILE A 185 14.71 31.30 -8.78
C ILE A 185 15.60 31.41 -10.03
N SER A 186 15.49 30.43 -10.93
CA SER A 186 16.31 30.41 -12.16
C SER A 186 15.98 31.58 -13.08
N GLU A 187 14.71 31.93 -13.25
CA GLU A 187 14.30 33.10 -14.06
C GLU A 187 14.74 34.42 -13.45
N ARG A 188 14.63 34.56 -12.12
CA ARG A 188 15.15 35.75 -11.39
C ARG A 188 16.68 35.87 -11.56
N THR A 189 17.39 34.77 -11.46
CA THR A 189 18.83 34.70 -11.66
C THR A 189 19.21 35.05 -13.10
N LEU A 190 18.46 34.59 -14.09
CA LEU A 190 18.66 34.91 -15.50
C LEU A 190 18.65 36.43 -15.73
N LYS A 191 17.65 37.11 -15.13
CA LYS A 191 17.56 38.57 -15.18
C LYS A 191 18.77 39.26 -14.52
N THR A 192 19.23 38.78 -13.37
CA THR A 192 20.42 39.28 -12.69
C THR A 192 21.69 39.14 -13.58
N TRP A 193 21.81 38.01 -14.29
CA TRP A 193 22.91 37.81 -15.25
C TRP A 193 22.87 38.81 -16.41
N GLU A 194 21.70 39.16 -16.93
CA GLU A 194 21.55 40.17 -18.00
C GLU A 194 22.02 41.54 -17.53
N GLU A 195 21.64 41.95 -16.31
CA GLU A 195 22.09 43.20 -15.69
C GLU A 195 23.62 43.21 -15.48
N ASN A 196 24.18 42.08 -15.03
CA ASN A 196 25.62 41.93 -14.85
C ASN A 196 26.40 41.99 -16.14
N ILE A 197 25.92 41.34 -17.21
CA ILE A 197 26.57 41.40 -18.55
C ILE A 197 26.58 42.83 -19.06
N SER A 198 25.48 43.57 -18.93
CA SER A 198 25.42 44.99 -19.32
C SER A 198 26.45 45.83 -18.57
N THR A 199 26.57 45.61 -17.25
CA THR A 199 27.57 46.29 -16.39
C THR A 199 29.00 45.97 -16.83
N LEU A 200 29.31 44.70 -17.13
CA LEU A 200 30.61 44.26 -17.60
C LEU A 200 30.99 44.84 -18.96
N GLU A 201 30.05 44.88 -19.88
CA GLU A 201 30.28 45.51 -21.18
C GLU A 201 30.58 46.99 -21.04
N ALA A 202 29.94 47.70 -20.09
CA ALA A 202 30.27 49.09 -19.78
C ALA A 202 31.66 49.24 -19.14
N LEU A 203 32.04 48.36 -18.19
CA LEU A 203 33.36 48.34 -17.57
C LEU A 203 34.47 47.99 -18.59
N LYS A 204 34.21 47.09 -19.55
CA LYS A 204 35.11 46.76 -20.64
C LYS A 204 35.36 47.99 -21.52
N ARG A 205 34.31 48.73 -21.91
CA ARG A 205 34.46 49.99 -22.67
C ARG A 205 35.29 51.01 -21.92
N ALA A 206 35.21 51.03 -20.58
CA ALA A 206 36.00 51.92 -19.71
C ALA A 206 37.43 51.37 -19.44
N GLY A 207 37.85 50.25 -20.03
CA GLY A 207 39.16 49.63 -19.80
C GLY A 207 39.36 49.01 -18.42
N LYS A 208 38.30 48.83 -17.63
CA LYS A 208 38.34 48.32 -16.26
C LYS A 208 38.16 46.79 -16.15
N THR A 209 37.82 46.12 -17.24
CA THR A 209 37.75 44.66 -17.34
C THR A 209 38.10 44.20 -18.74
N ASN A 210 38.25 42.88 -18.95
CA ASN A 210 38.62 42.27 -20.23
C ASN A 210 37.46 41.53 -20.89
N GLU A 211 37.65 41.13 -22.17
CA GLU A 211 36.64 40.35 -22.93
C GLU A 211 36.33 39.00 -22.30
N ALA A 212 37.33 38.33 -21.70
CA ALA A 212 37.13 37.02 -21.10
C ALA A 212 36.08 37.05 -19.96
N ALA A 213 36.03 38.11 -19.17
CA ALA A 213 35.02 38.30 -18.13
C ALA A 213 33.60 38.42 -18.71
N VAL A 214 33.42 39.14 -19.81
CA VAL A 214 32.14 39.29 -20.51
C VAL A 214 31.69 37.96 -21.11
N LEU A 215 32.61 37.23 -21.78
CA LEU A 215 32.31 35.93 -22.38
C LEU A 215 31.94 34.88 -21.32
N GLN A 216 32.64 34.87 -20.17
CA GLN A 216 32.32 33.97 -19.05
C GLN A 216 30.92 34.27 -18.48
N ALA A 217 30.55 35.52 -18.31
CA ALA A 217 29.23 35.91 -17.87
C ALA A 217 28.14 35.49 -18.86
N LYS A 218 28.37 35.65 -20.17
CA LYS A 218 27.48 35.20 -21.23
C LYS A 218 27.31 33.67 -21.21
N ALA A 219 28.41 32.92 -21.02
CA ALA A 219 28.35 31.46 -20.87
C ALA A 219 27.53 31.04 -19.66
N ASN A 220 27.77 31.61 -18.49
CA ASN A 220 26.98 31.29 -17.25
C ASN A 220 25.49 31.63 -17.40
N ARG A 221 25.16 32.73 -18.10
CA ARG A 221 23.77 33.07 -18.45
C ARG A 221 23.11 31.96 -19.28
N LEU A 222 23.81 31.43 -20.29
CA LEU A 222 23.31 30.36 -21.14
C LEU A 222 23.11 29.05 -20.36
N ASP A 223 23.98 28.75 -19.40
CA ASP A 223 23.82 27.61 -18.51
C ASP A 223 22.53 27.72 -17.67
N VAL A 224 22.26 28.90 -17.09
CA VAL A 224 20.99 29.15 -16.36
C VAL A 224 19.80 29.05 -17.31
N GLN A 225 19.92 29.58 -18.54
CA GLN A 225 18.85 29.47 -19.53
C GLN A 225 18.54 28.03 -19.92
N ASN A 226 19.54 27.17 -20.09
CA ASN A 226 19.36 25.74 -20.31
C ASN A 226 18.66 25.09 -19.13
N ASN A 227 19.00 25.45 -17.88
CA ASN A 227 18.30 24.94 -16.70
C ASN A 227 16.83 25.34 -16.66
N VAL A 228 16.49 26.57 -17.09
CA VAL A 228 15.07 27.01 -17.20
C VAL A 228 14.30 26.10 -18.18
N TYR A 229 14.85 25.78 -19.35
CA TYR A 229 14.19 24.85 -20.28
C TYR A 229 14.04 23.44 -19.70
N ASN A 230 15.05 22.94 -19.00
CA ASN A 230 14.97 21.66 -18.31
C ASN A 230 13.88 21.65 -17.23
N LEU A 231 13.69 22.74 -16.50
CA LEU A 231 12.64 22.87 -15.50
C LEU A 231 11.24 22.91 -16.13
N TYR A 232 11.06 23.62 -17.24
CA TYR A 232 9.81 23.58 -18.01
C TYR A 232 9.45 22.16 -18.44
N GLN A 233 10.42 21.40 -18.96
CA GLN A 233 10.19 20.02 -19.35
C GLN A 233 9.78 19.17 -18.13
N LYS A 234 10.50 19.25 -17.00
CA LYS A 234 10.19 18.53 -15.78
C LYS A 234 8.81 18.84 -15.20
N ILE A 235 8.40 20.13 -15.26
CA ILE A 235 7.07 20.55 -14.83
C ILE A 235 6.01 19.90 -15.71
N PHE A 236 6.18 19.96 -17.04
CA PHE A 236 5.25 19.35 -17.98
C PHE A 236 5.12 17.83 -17.77
N GLU A 237 6.22 17.12 -17.61
CA GLU A 237 6.24 15.68 -17.32
C GLU A 237 5.59 15.36 -15.98
N ALA A 238 5.82 16.18 -14.96
CA ALA A 238 5.21 16.00 -13.64
C ALA A 238 3.70 16.26 -13.67
N GLU A 239 3.22 17.27 -14.41
CA GLU A 239 1.78 17.53 -14.61
C GLU A 239 1.11 16.37 -15.35
N ASN A 240 1.73 15.80 -16.38
CA ASN A 240 1.20 14.63 -17.09
C ASN A 240 1.12 13.40 -16.17
N SER A 241 2.16 13.16 -15.38
CA SER A 241 2.19 12.05 -14.42
C SER A 241 1.14 12.24 -13.32
N PHE A 242 0.93 13.47 -12.86
CA PHE A 242 -0.08 13.79 -11.87
C PHE A 242 -1.51 13.57 -12.43
N ALA A 243 -1.77 14.02 -13.67
CA ALA A 243 -3.05 13.77 -14.32
C ALA A 243 -3.34 12.28 -14.50
N ALA A 244 -2.34 11.48 -14.88
CA ALA A 244 -2.47 10.03 -14.98
C ALA A 244 -2.77 9.38 -13.62
N LEU A 245 -2.15 9.86 -12.53
CA LEU A 245 -2.42 9.41 -11.16
C LEU A 245 -3.87 9.70 -10.73
N LEU A 246 -4.43 10.82 -11.19
CA LEU A 246 -5.83 11.18 -10.98
C LEU A 246 -6.80 10.41 -11.91
N GLY A 247 -6.31 9.57 -12.82
CA GLY A 247 -7.15 8.88 -13.80
C GLY A 247 -7.74 9.79 -14.87
N THR A 248 -7.10 10.92 -15.17
CA THR A 248 -7.58 11.94 -16.12
C THR A 248 -6.59 12.16 -17.26
N VAL A 249 -7.09 12.82 -18.33
CA VAL A 249 -6.21 13.29 -19.42
C VAL A 249 -5.30 14.42 -18.93
N PRO A 250 -4.11 14.63 -19.54
CA PRO A 250 -3.21 15.71 -19.16
C PRO A 250 -3.86 17.10 -19.22
N PHE A 251 -3.66 17.88 -18.17
CA PHE A 251 -4.10 19.28 -18.06
C PHE A 251 -3.18 20.06 -17.12
N LYS A 252 -3.28 21.38 -17.12
CA LYS A 252 -2.49 22.23 -16.22
C LYS A 252 -3.02 22.11 -14.79
N ILE A 253 -2.16 21.70 -13.87
CA ILE A 253 -2.51 21.46 -12.46
C ILE A 253 -2.54 22.80 -11.70
N LYS A 254 -3.71 23.11 -11.09
CA LYS A 254 -3.85 24.23 -10.16
C LYS A 254 -3.10 23.92 -8.87
N ARG A 255 -2.27 24.85 -8.39
CA ARG A 255 -1.44 24.66 -7.21
C ARG A 255 -1.09 25.97 -6.49
N GLY A 256 -0.73 25.87 -5.23
CA GLY A 256 -0.25 26.97 -4.38
C GLY A 256 1.24 27.24 -4.55
N LYS A 257 1.89 27.73 -3.48
CA LYS A 257 3.35 27.97 -3.43
C LYS A 257 3.99 27.13 -2.33
N LEU A 258 5.22 26.72 -2.55
CA LEU A 258 5.97 25.89 -1.61
C LEU A 258 6.18 26.58 -0.26
N GLY A 259 6.51 27.88 -0.26
CA GLY A 259 6.79 28.65 0.96
C GLY A 259 5.57 28.93 1.84
N GLU A 260 4.35 28.69 1.37
CA GLU A 260 3.10 28.86 2.11
C GLU A 260 2.68 27.58 2.85
N GLN A 261 3.40 26.47 2.64
CA GLN A 261 3.07 25.17 3.21
C GLN A 261 3.62 25.05 4.62
N THR A 262 2.75 24.71 5.56
CA THR A 262 3.09 24.51 6.98
C THR A 262 2.66 23.10 7.41
N PHE A 263 3.55 22.41 8.13
CA PHE A 263 3.22 21.18 8.82
C PHE A 263 3.37 21.40 10.31
N GLN A 264 2.41 20.97 11.09
CA GLN A 264 2.49 21.09 12.55
C GLN A 264 3.56 20.11 13.07
N HIS A 265 4.74 20.64 13.41
CA HIS A 265 5.89 19.83 13.85
C HIS A 265 5.67 19.08 15.19
N ASP A 266 4.70 19.51 15.99
CA ASP A 266 4.44 18.94 17.32
C ASP A 266 3.92 17.49 17.28
N TYR A 267 3.40 17.04 16.14
CA TYR A 267 2.95 15.66 15.95
C TYR A 267 4.10 14.64 15.89
N PHE A 268 5.35 15.07 15.75
CA PHE A 268 6.51 14.21 15.58
C PHE A 268 7.30 13.97 16.86
N SER A 269 6.92 14.59 17.96
CA SER A 269 7.59 14.44 19.27
C SER A 269 7.07 13.25 20.09
N GLY A 270 5.96 12.63 19.69
CA GLY A 270 5.37 11.46 20.33
C GLY A 270 6.05 10.16 19.90
N GLY A 271 6.30 9.25 20.84
CA GLY A 271 6.75 7.89 20.53
C GLY A 271 5.72 7.13 19.69
N VAL A 272 6.20 6.17 18.90
CA VAL A 272 5.32 5.29 18.12
C VAL A 272 5.02 4.05 18.95
N PRO A 273 3.79 3.86 19.49
CA PRO A 273 3.45 2.63 20.18
C PRO A 273 3.51 1.44 19.21
N ALA A 274 4.08 0.33 19.67
CA ALA A 274 4.15 -0.91 18.89
C ALA A 274 2.77 -1.39 18.38
N ALA A 275 1.70 -1.07 19.10
CA ALA A 275 0.33 -1.37 18.71
C ALA A 275 -0.09 -0.71 17.39
N ILE A 276 0.55 0.40 16.96
CA ILE A 276 0.22 1.08 15.70
C ILE A 276 0.65 0.25 14.51
N LEU A 277 1.79 -0.43 14.58
CA LEU A 277 2.25 -1.30 13.48
C LEU A 277 1.23 -2.40 13.16
N SER A 278 0.54 -2.90 14.17
CA SER A 278 -0.46 -3.93 13.98
C SER A 278 -1.73 -3.44 13.26
N ASN A 279 -1.94 -2.13 13.19
CA ASN A 279 -3.08 -1.53 12.48
C ASN A 279 -2.75 -1.14 11.04
N ARG A 280 -1.48 -1.23 10.65
CA ARG A 280 -1.07 -0.96 9.26
C ARG A 280 -1.77 -1.92 8.29
N PRO A 281 -2.27 -1.41 7.15
CA PRO A 281 -2.98 -2.25 6.18
C PRO A 281 -2.13 -3.39 5.60
N ASP A 282 -0.82 -3.19 5.37
CA ASP A 282 0.10 -4.20 4.86
C ASP A 282 0.37 -5.32 5.89
N VAL A 283 0.53 -4.97 7.16
CA VAL A 283 0.67 -5.93 8.26
C VAL A 283 -0.62 -6.73 8.43
N ARG A 284 -1.79 -6.07 8.36
CA ARG A 284 -3.10 -6.75 8.40
C ARG A 284 -3.30 -7.71 7.22
N GLN A 285 -2.82 -7.35 6.03
CA GLN A 285 -2.82 -8.27 4.88
C GLN A 285 -2.04 -9.54 5.17
N ALA A 286 -0.83 -9.42 5.72
CA ALA A 286 0.04 -10.55 6.05
C ALA A 286 -0.58 -11.40 7.17
N GLU A 287 -1.20 -10.78 8.18
CA GLU A 287 -1.93 -11.47 9.24
C GLU A 287 -3.13 -12.27 8.71
N MET A 288 -3.92 -11.67 7.82
CA MET A 288 -5.08 -12.34 7.24
C MET A 288 -4.67 -13.46 6.28
N ALA A 289 -3.51 -13.36 5.62
CA ALA A 289 -2.92 -14.47 4.87
C ALA A 289 -2.55 -15.65 5.80
N LEU A 290 -1.99 -15.38 6.97
CA LEU A 290 -1.72 -16.39 8.00
C LEU A 290 -3.01 -17.04 8.51
N ALA A 291 -4.05 -16.24 8.79
CA ALA A 291 -5.37 -16.77 9.19
C ALA A 291 -5.97 -17.69 8.12
N GLN A 292 -5.85 -17.34 6.83
CA GLN A 292 -6.29 -18.19 5.73
C GLN A 292 -5.50 -19.51 5.69
N ALA A 293 -4.19 -19.48 5.86
CA ALA A 293 -3.34 -20.68 5.88
C ALA A 293 -3.68 -21.57 7.09
N PHE A 294 -3.95 -20.98 8.26
CA PHE A 294 -4.43 -21.70 9.45
C PHE A 294 -5.74 -22.44 9.16
N TYR A 295 -6.73 -21.79 8.58
CA TYR A 295 -8.00 -22.43 8.23
C TYR A 295 -7.84 -23.47 7.12
N ALA A 296 -6.94 -23.27 6.16
CA ALA A 296 -6.60 -24.25 5.13
C ALA A 296 -5.97 -25.52 5.75
N THR A 297 -5.14 -25.38 6.77
CA THR A 297 -4.60 -26.51 7.56
C THR A 297 -5.72 -27.28 8.25
N ASN A 298 -6.68 -26.58 8.87
CA ASN A 298 -7.83 -27.24 9.51
C ASN A 298 -8.75 -27.95 8.50
N ILE A 299 -8.97 -27.39 7.30
CA ILE A 299 -9.69 -28.04 6.20
C ILE A 299 -8.97 -29.33 5.78
N SER A 300 -7.64 -29.28 5.68
CA SER A 300 -6.82 -30.46 5.33
C SER A 300 -6.87 -31.53 6.42
N ARG A 301 -6.88 -31.16 7.71
CA ARG A 301 -7.10 -32.07 8.85
C ARG A 301 -8.50 -32.68 8.81
N ALA A 302 -9.54 -31.92 8.50
CA ALA A 302 -10.91 -32.39 8.39
C ALA A 302 -11.06 -33.46 7.28
N SER A 303 -10.18 -33.45 6.25
CA SER A 303 -10.20 -34.44 5.17
C SER A 303 -9.82 -35.86 5.59
N PHE A 304 -9.31 -36.08 6.82
CA PHE A 304 -9.05 -37.41 7.39
C PHE A 304 -10.28 -38.04 8.02
N TYR A 305 -11.34 -37.26 8.23
CA TYR A 305 -12.58 -37.72 8.85
C TYR A 305 -13.65 -38.08 7.81
N PRO A 306 -14.62 -38.97 8.15
CA PRO A 306 -15.70 -39.33 7.26
C PRO A 306 -16.55 -38.11 6.85
N ARG A 307 -17.04 -38.09 5.62
CA ARG A 307 -18.02 -37.11 5.14
C ARG A 307 -19.41 -37.71 5.16
N LEU A 308 -20.34 -36.98 5.69
CA LEU A 308 -21.76 -37.34 5.64
C LEU A 308 -22.44 -36.54 4.55
N ASN A 309 -22.77 -37.24 3.45
CA ASN A 309 -23.49 -36.64 2.33
C ASN A 309 -24.93 -37.16 2.35
N LEU A 310 -25.89 -36.23 2.30
CA LEU A 310 -27.30 -36.51 2.09
C LEU A 310 -27.64 -36.17 0.64
N THR A 311 -28.13 -37.16 -0.10
CA THR A 311 -28.59 -36.97 -1.48
C THR A 311 -30.05 -37.37 -1.57
N GLY A 312 -30.82 -36.58 -2.31
CA GLY A 312 -32.23 -36.88 -2.58
C GLY A 312 -32.49 -36.85 -4.06
N ASP A 313 -33.10 -37.92 -4.58
CA ASP A 313 -33.55 -38.02 -5.96
C ASP A 313 -35.06 -37.97 -6.02
N MET A 314 -35.61 -37.14 -6.88
CA MET A 314 -37.03 -37.10 -7.18
C MET A 314 -37.27 -37.96 -8.42
N PHE A 315 -37.79 -39.13 -8.23
CA PHE A 315 -38.10 -40.05 -9.32
C PHE A 315 -39.52 -40.57 -9.26
N ASN A 316 -40.39 -40.23 -10.21
CA ASN A 316 -41.33 -41.12 -10.88
C ASN A 316 -42.29 -40.36 -11.81
N PRO A 317 -42.56 -40.82 -13.03
CA PRO A 317 -43.67 -40.33 -13.87
C PRO A 317 -45.06 -40.71 -13.34
N ALA A 318 -45.17 -41.60 -12.34
CA ALA A 318 -46.43 -42.08 -11.78
C ALA A 318 -46.73 -41.63 -10.33
N GLY A 319 -45.82 -40.83 -9.70
CA GLY A 319 -46.00 -40.31 -8.32
C GLY A 319 -44.72 -39.74 -7.71
N PHE A 320 -44.84 -38.71 -6.91
CA PHE A 320 -43.72 -38.09 -6.21
C PHE A 320 -43.16 -39.04 -5.15
N ILE A 321 -42.03 -39.69 -5.39
CA ILE A 321 -41.30 -40.46 -4.36
C ILE A 321 -39.99 -39.71 -4.12
N LEU A 322 -39.82 -39.07 -2.94
CA LEU A 322 -38.56 -38.51 -2.48
C LEU A 322 -37.73 -39.69 -1.89
N GLN A 323 -36.68 -40.07 -2.56
CA GLN A 323 -35.72 -41.06 -2.05
C GLN A 323 -34.54 -40.31 -1.42
N LEU A 324 -34.45 -40.29 -0.10
CA LEU A 324 -33.33 -39.75 0.64
C LEU A 324 -32.30 -40.84 0.92
N THR A 325 -31.08 -40.63 0.45
CA THR A 325 -29.94 -41.52 0.70
C THR A 325 -28.92 -40.80 1.56
N ALA A 326 -28.63 -41.32 2.75
CA ALA A 326 -27.51 -40.87 3.57
C ALA A 326 -26.28 -41.75 3.27
N SER A 327 -25.18 -41.17 2.82
CA SER A 327 -23.93 -41.89 2.57
C SER A 327 -22.82 -41.33 3.47
N LEU A 328 -22.18 -42.24 4.22
CA LEU A 328 -20.96 -41.95 4.98
C LEU A 328 -19.77 -42.42 4.12
N SER A 329 -18.98 -41.50 3.61
CA SER A 329 -17.82 -41.81 2.79
C SER A 329 -16.52 -41.42 3.45
N GLN A 330 -15.58 -42.36 3.58
CA GLN A 330 -14.24 -42.14 4.05
C GLN A 330 -13.25 -42.81 3.14
N HIS A 331 -12.25 -42.09 2.69
CA HIS A 331 -11.16 -42.70 1.92
C HIS A 331 -10.17 -43.34 2.90
N LEU A 332 -10.31 -44.67 3.11
CA LEU A 332 -9.40 -45.44 4.00
C LEU A 332 -7.97 -45.47 3.47
N TYR A 333 -7.80 -45.44 2.15
CA TYR A 333 -6.51 -45.38 1.48
C TYR A 333 -6.52 -44.44 0.28
N ALA A 334 -6.09 -43.20 0.49
CA ALA A 334 -6.00 -42.17 -0.55
C ALA A 334 -4.58 -42.06 -1.15
N LYS A 335 -3.84 -43.16 -1.26
CA LYS A 335 -2.46 -43.21 -1.82
C LYS A 335 -1.55 -42.11 -1.26
N GLY A 336 -1.71 -41.75 0.02
CA GLY A 336 -0.91 -40.70 0.68
C GLY A 336 -1.35 -39.26 0.39
N VAL A 337 -2.37 -39.02 -0.44
CA VAL A 337 -2.80 -37.66 -0.87
C VAL A 337 -3.20 -36.79 0.33
N ASN A 338 -4.01 -37.29 1.27
CA ASN A 338 -4.42 -36.52 2.44
C ASN A 338 -3.22 -36.12 3.31
N LYS A 339 -2.26 -37.03 3.52
CA LYS A 339 -1.03 -36.75 4.26
C LYS A 339 -0.17 -35.70 3.55
N ALA A 340 -0.04 -35.79 2.24
CA ALA A 340 0.70 -34.83 1.44
C ALA A 340 0.02 -33.44 1.46
N ASN A 341 -1.32 -33.40 1.35
CA ASN A 341 -2.07 -32.15 1.44
C ASN A 341 -1.94 -31.48 2.81
N LEU A 342 -2.01 -32.27 3.89
CA LEU A 342 -1.81 -31.75 5.25
C LEU A 342 -0.41 -31.17 5.43
N ARG A 343 0.64 -31.91 5.02
CA ARG A 343 2.03 -31.41 5.08
C ARG A 343 2.24 -30.12 4.29
N ARG A 344 1.63 -30.04 3.09
CA ARG A 344 1.68 -28.79 2.30
C ARG A 344 0.98 -27.65 3.01
N ALA A 345 -0.19 -27.87 3.58
CA ALA A 345 -0.93 -26.84 4.32
C ALA A 345 -0.17 -26.38 5.59
N GLU A 346 0.45 -27.32 6.32
CA GLU A 346 1.29 -26.99 7.50
C GLU A 346 2.55 -26.20 7.12
N ALA A 347 3.19 -26.56 5.99
CA ALA A 347 4.31 -25.78 5.47
C ALA A 347 3.88 -24.37 5.01
N GLU A 348 2.74 -24.26 4.33
CA GLU A 348 2.17 -22.95 3.92
C GLU A 348 1.82 -22.08 5.11
N GLN A 349 1.25 -22.65 6.16
CA GLN A 349 0.99 -21.94 7.42
C GLN A 349 2.30 -21.44 8.05
N SER A 350 3.36 -22.24 8.06
CA SER A 350 4.67 -21.84 8.55
C SER A 350 5.27 -20.71 7.69
N ILE A 351 5.16 -20.79 6.37
CA ILE A 351 5.59 -19.72 5.46
C ILE A 351 4.85 -18.43 5.77
N ALA A 352 3.51 -18.48 5.89
CA ALA A 352 2.70 -17.31 6.23
C ALA A 352 3.06 -16.73 7.60
N THR A 353 3.43 -17.55 8.59
CA THR A 353 3.92 -17.09 9.90
C THR A 353 5.21 -16.29 9.75
N TYR A 354 6.18 -16.79 8.98
CA TYR A 354 7.42 -16.06 8.73
C TYR A 354 7.19 -14.76 7.96
N GLN A 355 6.30 -14.78 6.96
CA GLN A 355 5.94 -13.58 6.19
C GLN A 355 5.26 -12.52 7.07
N PHE A 356 4.36 -12.91 7.97
CA PHE A 356 3.74 -12.00 8.93
C PHE A 356 4.78 -11.40 9.89
N ARG A 357 5.71 -12.21 10.43
CA ARG A 357 6.81 -11.71 11.25
C ARG A 357 7.71 -10.74 10.48
N GLN A 358 8.02 -11.06 9.22
CA GLN A 358 8.83 -10.18 8.37
C GLN A 358 8.11 -8.85 8.10
N SER A 359 6.82 -8.84 7.83
CA SER A 359 6.06 -7.60 7.60
C SER A 359 6.08 -6.66 8.81
N LEU A 360 6.08 -7.20 10.03
CA LEU A 360 6.24 -6.41 11.26
C LEU A 360 7.64 -5.80 11.37
N LEU A 361 8.68 -6.58 11.04
CA LEU A 361 10.06 -6.08 11.04
C LEU A 361 10.25 -4.97 10.00
N ASP A 362 9.75 -5.17 8.79
CA ASP A 362 9.85 -4.21 7.69
C ASP A 362 9.11 -2.91 8.05
N ALA A 363 7.91 -3.01 8.64
CA ALA A 363 7.16 -1.86 9.13
C ALA A 363 7.93 -1.08 10.21
N GLY A 364 8.57 -1.77 11.15
CA GLY A 364 9.42 -1.14 12.16
C GLY A 364 10.64 -0.43 11.57
N VAL A 365 11.31 -1.06 10.60
CA VAL A 365 12.45 -0.46 9.87
C VAL A 365 12.01 0.79 9.10
N GLU A 366 10.88 0.72 8.42
CA GLU A 366 10.33 1.86 7.65
C GLU A 366 10.05 3.06 8.55
N VAL A 367 9.37 2.86 9.68
CA VAL A 367 9.10 3.94 10.65
C VAL A 367 10.40 4.52 11.21
N ASN A 368 11.37 3.69 11.61
CA ASN A 368 12.65 4.17 12.12
C ASN A 368 13.40 5.00 11.07
N ASN A 369 13.43 4.55 9.82
CA ASN A 369 14.05 5.29 8.72
C ASN A 369 13.33 6.61 8.44
N ALA A 370 12.00 6.62 8.43
CA ALA A 370 11.22 7.82 8.21
C ALA A 370 11.44 8.88 9.33
N LEU A 371 11.47 8.46 10.60
CA LEU A 371 11.75 9.33 11.73
C LEU A 371 13.12 10.01 11.63
N ILE A 372 14.17 9.23 11.33
CA ILE A 372 15.52 9.79 11.19
C ILE A 372 15.63 10.69 9.96
N ALA A 373 14.92 10.37 8.88
CA ALA A 373 14.89 11.17 7.66
C ALA A 373 14.27 12.56 7.91
N VAL A 374 13.13 12.64 8.62
CA VAL A 374 12.51 13.91 9.00
C VAL A 374 13.48 14.74 9.86
N LYS A 375 14.07 14.14 10.90
CA LYS A 375 15.02 14.85 11.79
C LYS A 375 16.24 15.39 11.03
N THR A 376 16.76 14.58 10.09
CA THR A 376 17.93 14.96 9.29
C THR A 376 17.58 16.06 8.30
N ALA A 377 16.45 15.98 7.60
CA ALA A 377 15.98 16.98 6.66
C ALA A 377 15.77 18.34 7.36
N SER A 378 15.09 18.37 8.50
CA SER A 378 14.90 19.58 9.30
C SER A 378 16.23 20.21 9.77
N SER A 379 17.22 19.38 10.10
CA SER A 379 18.56 19.85 10.48
C SER A 379 19.32 20.47 9.29
N ARG A 380 19.21 19.86 8.10
CA ARG A 380 19.80 20.39 6.85
C ARG A 380 19.20 21.73 6.47
N MET A 381 17.88 21.86 6.48
CA MET A 381 17.16 23.12 6.22
C MET A 381 17.67 24.29 7.07
N LYS A 382 17.96 24.04 8.35
CA LYS A 382 18.52 25.08 9.26
C LYS A 382 19.92 25.50 8.84
N ILE A 383 20.72 24.59 8.27
CA ILE A 383 22.09 24.88 7.78
C ILE A 383 22.00 25.66 6.48
N ASP A 384 21.15 25.22 5.54
CA ASP A 384 21.00 25.83 4.21
C ASP A 384 20.56 27.29 4.30
N ARG A 385 19.57 27.58 5.15
CA ARG A 385 19.15 28.97 5.42
C ARG A 385 20.29 29.86 5.92
N LYS A 386 21.14 29.35 6.83
CA LYS A 386 22.34 30.10 7.29
C LYS A 386 23.34 30.27 6.17
N GLN A 387 23.56 29.24 5.35
CA GLN A 387 24.48 29.30 4.21
C GLN A 387 24.04 30.37 3.20
N ILE A 388 22.74 30.42 2.88
CA ILE A 388 22.17 31.41 1.95
C ILE A 388 22.39 32.84 2.46
N VAL A 389 22.14 33.10 3.76
CA VAL A 389 22.39 34.41 4.36
C VAL A 389 23.85 34.84 4.19
N HIS A 390 24.81 33.92 4.43
CA HIS A 390 26.23 34.22 4.23
C HIS A 390 26.58 34.42 2.77
N LEU A 391 26.01 33.65 1.84
CA LEU A 391 26.26 33.79 0.41
C LEU A 391 25.64 35.07 -0.17
N GLN A 392 24.47 35.49 0.28
CA GLN A 392 23.85 36.77 -0.07
C GLN A 392 24.74 37.95 0.37
N ALA A 393 25.26 37.90 1.60
CA ALA A 393 26.21 38.89 2.10
C ALA A 393 27.54 38.87 1.29
N ALA A 394 28.02 37.67 0.92
CA ALA A 394 29.24 37.56 0.08
C ALA A 394 29.04 38.15 -1.31
N VAL A 395 27.89 37.89 -1.97
CA VAL A 395 27.57 38.51 -3.27
C VAL A 395 27.52 40.02 -3.17
N TRP A 396 26.82 40.55 -2.15
CA TRP A 396 26.74 41.99 -1.93
C TRP A 396 28.11 42.62 -1.72
N ASN A 397 28.94 42.07 -0.84
CA ASN A 397 30.25 42.60 -0.50
C ASN A 397 31.22 42.51 -1.71
N THR A 398 31.25 41.41 -2.47
CA THR A 398 32.09 41.28 -3.64
C THR A 398 31.68 42.23 -4.75
N GLN A 399 30.38 42.49 -4.94
CA GLN A 399 29.90 43.50 -5.89
C GLN A 399 30.33 44.93 -5.48
N LEU A 400 30.28 45.24 -4.18
CA LEU A 400 30.73 46.53 -3.66
C LEU A 400 32.24 46.70 -3.83
N LEU A 401 33.04 45.71 -3.47
CA LEU A 401 34.50 45.70 -3.65
C LEU A 401 34.89 45.85 -5.12
N MET A 402 34.17 45.18 -6.03
CA MET A 402 34.38 45.31 -7.47
C MET A 402 34.13 46.75 -7.96
N LYS A 403 33.06 47.41 -7.47
CA LYS A 403 32.79 48.82 -7.83
C LYS A 403 33.91 49.75 -7.41
N HIS A 404 34.63 49.45 -6.30
CA HIS A 404 35.75 50.20 -5.80
C HIS A 404 37.12 49.74 -6.37
N GLY A 405 37.13 48.75 -7.26
CA GLY A 405 38.36 48.26 -7.87
C GLY A 405 39.21 47.32 -7.00
N ASN A 406 38.66 46.85 -5.88
CA ASN A 406 39.33 46.02 -4.86
C ASN A 406 39.00 44.52 -4.98
N ALA A 407 38.15 44.10 -5.90
CA ALA A 407 37.85 42.70 -6.17
C ALA A 407 37.83 42.42 -7.68
N ASN A 408 38.19 41.17 -8.01
CA ASN A 408 38.09 40.69 -9.37
C ASN A 408 36.64 40.27 -9.68
N TYR A 409 36.22 40.52 -10.91
CA TYR A 409 34.90 40.10 -11.39
C TYR A 409 34.64 38.58 -11.23
N LEU A 410 35.66 37.73 -11.36
CA LEU A 410 35.56 36.30 -11.14
C LEU A 410 35.08 35.94 -9.72
N GLU A 411 35.40 36.76 -8.71
CA GLU A 411 34.91 36.56 -7.33
C GLU A 411 33.41 36.78 -7.25
N VAL A 412 32.88 37.82 -7.92
CA VAL A 412 31.43 38.08 -8.00
C VAL A 412 30.72 36.95 -8.69
N LEU A 413 31.24 36.47 -9.84
CA LEU A 413 30.65 35.32 -10.57
C LEU A 413 30.59 34.09 -9.68
N SER A 414 31.72 33.75 -9.04
CA SER A 414 31.79 32.58 -8.15
C SER A 414 30.78 32.67 -6.98
N ALA A 415 30.68 33.86 -6.37
CA ALA A 415 29.72 34.07 -5.26
C ALA A 415 28.26 33.93 -5.74
N GLN A 416 27.92 34.50 -6.91
CA GLN A 416 26.58 34.38 -7.49
C GLN A 416 26.22 32.95 -7.88
N GLN A 417 27.17 32.21 -8.47
CA GLN A 417 26.97 30.82 -8.85
C GLN A 417 26.73 29.93 -7.62
N LYS A 418 27.50 30.14 -6.54
CA LYS A 418 27.30 29.45 -5.26
C LYS A 418 25.97 29.80 -4.62
N LEU A 419 25.54 31.07 -4.70
CA LEU A 419 24.23 31.49 -4.15
C LEU A 419 23.09 30.78 -4.91
N LEU A 420 23.11 30.78 -6.25
CA LEU A 420 22.10 30.07 -7.03
C LEU A 420 22.04 28.58 -6.67
N GLN A 421 23.20 27.91 -6.57
CA GLN A 421 23.26 26.50 -6.18
C GLN A 421 22.68 26.28 -4.78
N ALA A 422 22.96 27.16 -3.81
CA ALA A 422 22.44 27.07 -2.45
C ALA A 422 20.92 27.32 -2.40
N GLU A 423 20.39 28.28 -3.14
CA GLU A 423 18.95 28.55 -3.22
C GLU A 423 18.19 27.37 -3.85
N LEU A 424 18.71 26.78 -4.92
CA LEU A 424 18.11 25.59 -5.55
C LEU A 424 18.20 24.35 -4.64
N ALA A 425 19.28 24.21 -3.86
CA ALA A 425 19.43 23.14 -2.88
C ALA A 425 18.45 23.30 -1.72
N GLU A 426 18.29 24.51 -1.18
CA GLU A 426 17.31 24.77 -0.11
C GLU A 426 15.89 24.40 -0.50
N VAL A 427 15.46 24.76 -1.72
CA VAL A 427 14.15 24.39 -2.25
C VAL A 427 14.01 22.86 -2.37
N SER A 428 15.07 22.18 -2.80
CA SER A 428 15.07 20.71 -2.86
C SER A 428 15.01 20.09 -1.46
N ASP A 429 15.74 20.62 -0.48
CA ASP A 429 15.75 20.14 0.90
C ASP A 429 14.43 20.44 1.63
N GLN A 430 13.74 21.53 1.30
CA GLN A 430 12.39 21.82 1.77
C GLN A 430 11.39 20.77 1.25
N PHE A 431 11.47 20.42 -0.04
CA PHE A 431 10.65 19.33 -0.58
C PHE A 431 10.97 18.00 0.07
N GLU A 432 12.25 17.68 0.29
CA GLU A 432 12.67 16.45 0.97
C GLU A 432 12.15 16.37 2.41
N GLU A 433 12.12 17.48 3.15
CA GLU A 433 11.51 17.54 4.48
C GLU A 433 10.03 17.17 4.40
N ILE A 434 9.28 17.80 3.50
CA ILE A 434 7.85 17.54 3.29
C ILE A 434 7.63 16.07 2.89
N ARG A 435 8.40 15.56 1.93
CA ARG A 435 8.32 14.18 1.48
C ARG A 435 8.56 13.19 2.63
N ASN A 436 9.56 13.44 3.48
CA ASN A 436 9.85 12.59 4.61
C ASN A 436 8.73 12.63 5.68
N ILE A 437 8.06 13.77 5.84
CA ILE A 437 6.88 13.91 6.70
C ILE A 437 5.71 13.06 6.15
N ILE A 438 5.45 13.13 4.85
CA ILE A 438 4.42 12.31 4.18
C ILE A 438 4.75 10.83 4.31
N ASN A 439 6.01 10.45 4.09
CA ASN A 439 6.46 9.07 4.24
C ASN A 439 6.30 8.56 5.69
N LEU A 440 6.58 9.39 6.69
CA LEU A 440 6.36 9.04 8.08
C LEU A 440 4.87 8.84 8.38
N TYR A 441 4.00 9.73 7.91
CA TYR A 441 2.55 9.58 8.03
C TYR A 441 2.06 8.26 7.40
N HIS A 442 2.52 7.94 6.20
CA HIS A 442 2.21 6.68 5.52
C HIS A 442 2.77 5.46 6.28
N ALA A 443 4.04 5.51 6.71
CA ALA A 443 4.70 4.44 7.46
C ALA A 443 4.02 4.13 8.81
N LEU A 444 3.37 5.12 9.41
CA LEU A 444 2.55 4.95 10.61
C LEU A 444 1.14 4.40 10.31
N GLY A 445 0.80 4.19 9.05
CA GLY A 445 -0.50 3.66 8.62
C GLY A 445 -1.57 4.74 8.39
N GLY A 446 -1.19 5.99 8.22
CA GLY A 446 -2.11 7.08 7.86
C GLY A 446 -2.57 7.01 6.39
N GLY A 447 -3.61 7.79 6.04
CA GLY A 447 -4.04 8.02 4.66
C GLY A 447 -5.26 7.21 4.18
N TYR A 448 -5.70 6.19 4.90
CA TYR A 448 -6.92 5.43 4.53
C TYR A 448 -8.16 5.83 5.35
N ASN A 449 -7.99 6.57 6.45
CA ASN A 449 -9.11 7.12 7.23
C ASN A 449 -9.70 8.34 6.50
N LEU A 450 -11.03 8.40 6.42
CA LEU A 450 -11.79 9.51 5.86
C LEU A 450 -12.12 10.52 6.95
#